data_03b4efec3aa30df7244047f96891a3fe
#
_entry.id   03b4efec3aa30df7244047f96891a3fe
#
_cell.length_a   1.000
_cell.length_b   1.000
_cell.length_c   1.000
_cell.angle_alpha   90.00
_cell.angle_beta   90.00
_cell.angle_gamma   90.00
#
_symmetry.space_group_name_H-M   'P 1'
#
loop_
_entity.id
_entity.type
_entity.pdbx_description
1 polymer ?
#
loop_
_entity_poly.entity_id
_entity_poly.type
_entity_poly.pdbx_seq_one_letter_code
_entity_poly.pdbx_strand_id
1 'polypeptide(L)'
;MTRRAWGMSTQGEWRETKWVCTTHLEPAVASKAASEEPERFARAVTALERALDEAKATGDFTRVHARFQPTSQFFSARTGLRPEDLTRCAHLAIDIMHAVDGDVSAQARWGGMATRVMETHGKRLRLSVDWRPLRTLVRAYLDGDSTGYNGAIPLAMHQAIVSRLARKSRRHFAPDAPAQIWAMLEPEIRAVDTADCFEGLGMLSILMPCSRIGDDDDTNPWDEWVATWIEMSSWMHTNAFWLSGWHALFAQLSKHDRKGRIDWAKHRAHMHTTALWFMEMPVGGGEGSCPFGRRSPSRATYVFNRFVNEDGMRVRTAAKALVYRLGTTTGGDGGDPDADAMDAIVDVAETYAHPSNNGRWHQNIALFVQHCVRYFRKRCASKRHVDDIPLSPEAKERFVRCMMRLIDPGMYSKNGKFRMASSVCAGQLAYTCPAAVLPKVMTRFQEAIEHSTATHQLSAALSVMTSCLRPMLLAPMDAFQCGTVPPPADYLAAVLDATLPGIDANDSHKTLGVVRLYASVVSNFGVLADPGEDGACESFPFFWSEWIPAVFDR
;
A
#
# COMPACT_ATOMS: atom_id res chain seq x y z
N MET A 1 3.61 12.97 15.38
CA MET A 1 3.87 12.62 13.97
C MET A 1 5.29 12.09 13.88
N THR A 2 5.48 10.79 13.95
CA THR A 2 6.78 10.14 13.87
C THR A 2 7.11 9.91 12.40
N ARG A 3 8.05 10.69 11.84
CA ARG A 3 8.61 10.47 10.50
C ARG A 3 9.33 9.10 10.48
N ARG A 4 8.85 8.18 9.66
CA ARG A 4 9.61 6.98 9.31
C ARG A 4 10.75 7.42 8.40
N ALA A 5 11.96 7.46 8.91
CA ALA A 5 13.14 7.56 8.07
C ALA A 5 13.36 6.21 7.36
N TRP A 6 13.41 6.23 6.05
CA TRP A 6 13.67 5.07 5.21
C TRP A 6 15.15 5.08 4.84
N GLY A 7 15.93 4.19 5.45
CA GLY A 7 17.29 3.94 5.01
C GLY A 7 17.29 2.92 3.87
N MET A 8 17.91 3.23 2.74
CA MET A 8 18.22 2.27 1.69
C MET A 8 19.64 1.76 1.87
N SER A 9 19.86 0.47 1.68
CA SER A 9 21.23 -0.06 1.53
C SER A 9 21.67 0.13 0.08
N THR A 10 22.96 0.27 -0.15
CA THR A 10 23.62 0.40 -1.46
C THR A 10 23.32 -0.74 -2.43
N GLN A 11 22.70 -1.83 -1.99
CA GLN A 11 22.32 -2.97 -2.83
C GLN A 11 20.82 -3.01 -3.20
N GLY A 12 20.11 -1.90 -3.09
CA GLY A 12 18.68 -1.87 -3.43
C GLY A 12 17.78 -2.68 -2.48
N GLU A 13 18.33 -3.25 -1.43
CA GLU A 13 17.59 -3.97 -0.42
C GLU A 13 16.95 -2.99 0.56
N TRP A 14 15.62 -3.00 0.60
CA TRP A 14 14.86 -2.39 1.68
C TRP A 14 15.10 -3.20 2.95
N ARG A 15 16.16 -2.91 3.69
CA ARG A 15 16.28 -3.39 5.06
C ARG A 15 15.28 -2.61 5.91
N GLU A 16 14.37 -3.31 6.57
CA GLU A 16 13.69 -2.77 7.74
C GLU A 16 14.79 -2.27 8.68
N THR A 17 15.04 -0.98 8.70
CA THR A 17 15.91 -0.38 9.69
C THR A 17 15.32 -0.76 11.04
N LYS A 18 16.03 -1.58 11.79
CA LYS A 18 15.69 -1.84 13.19
C LYS A 18 15.82 -0.50 13.90
N TRP A 19 14.70 0.18 14.06
CA TRP A 19 14.63 1.35 14.91
C TRP A 19 14.85 0.88 16.33
N VAL A 20 16.06 0.96 16.77
CA VAL A 20 16.36 0.87 18.18
C VAL A 20 16.23 2.31 18.68
N CYS A 21 15.32 2.55 19.63
CA CYS A 21 15.26 3.82 20.37
C CYS A 21 16.58 4.14 21.07
N THR A 22 17.51 3.24 20.98
CA THR A 22 18.87 3.28 21.47
C THR A 22 19.81 4.15 20.63
N THR A 23 19.39 4.69 19.48
CA THR A 23 20.24 5.60 18.68
C THR A 23 20.61 6.90 19.41
N HIS A 24 19.90 7.23 20.50
CA HIS A 24 20.20 8.39 21.35
C HIS A 24 20.74 7.99 22.74
N LEU A 25 20.88 6.69 23.01
CA LEU A 25 21.48 6.21 24.24
C LEU A 25 22.96 5.87 24.01
N GLU A 26 23.76 6.11 25.03
CA GLU A 26 25.13 5.64 25.04
C GLU A 26 25.16 4.12 24.76
N PRO A 27 26.10 3.61 23.93
CA PRO A 27 26.13 2.21 23.51
C PRO A 27 26.04 1.19 24.65
N ALA A 28 26.68 1.48 25.79
CA ALA A 28 26.65 0.64 26.99
C ALA A 28 25.25 0.55 27.59
N VAL A 29 24.54 1.69 27.69
CA VAL A 29 23.17 1.76 28.19
C VAL A 29 22.20 1.10 27.23
N ALA A 30 22.40 1.29 25.92
CA ALA A 30 21.62 0.63 24.88
C ALA A 30 21.75 -0.90 24.93
N SER A 31 22.98 -1.40 25.11
CA SER A 31 23.26 -2.83 25.22
C SER A 31 22.61 -3.43 26.47
N LYS A 32 22.74 -2.75 27.62
CA LYS A 32 22.10 -3.18 28.88
C LYS A 32 20.58 -3.20 28.77
N ALA A 33 19.98 -2.15 28.22
CA ALA A 33 18.54 -2.10 27.99
C ALA A 33 18.08 -3.26 27.07
N ALA A 34 18.79 -3.54 25.99
CA ALA A 34 18.46 -4.61 25.06
C ALA A 34 18.55 -6.00 25.73
N SER A 35 19.44 -6.20 26.68
CA SER A 35 19.56 -7.48 27.41
C SER A 35 18.50 -7.66 28.49
N GLU A 36 18.09 -6.58 29.18
CA GLU A 36 17.13 -6.65 30.30
C GLU A 36 15.65 -6.59 29.85
N GLU A 37 15.36 -5.95 28.73
CA GLU A 37 13.97 -5.71 28.29
C GLU A 37 13.16 -7.00 28.04
N PRO A 38 13.71 -8.07 27.44
CA PRO A 38 12.96 -9.31 27.26
C PRO A 38 12.45 -9.87 28.60
N GLU A 39 13.30 -9.85 29.65
CA GLU A 39 12.93 -10.33 30.97
C GLU A 39 11.91 -9.40 31.67
N ARG A 40 12.06 -8.11 31.50
CA ARG A 40 11.09 -7.12 32.03
C ARG A 40 9.74 -7.25 31.35
N PHE A 41 9.72 -7.49 30.03
CA PHE A 41 8.50 -7.74 29.28
C PHE A 41 7.83 -9.04 29.71
N ALA A 42 8.57 -10.14 29.83
CA ALA A 42 8.06 -11.43 30.31
C ALA A 42 7.37 -11.29 31.69
N ARG A 43 8.00 -10.54 32.62
CA ARG A 43 7.42 -10.25 33.94
C ARG A 43 6.13 -9.40 33.82
N ALA A 44 6.09 -8.42 32.91
CA ALA A 44 4.90 -7.60 32.68
C ALA A 44 3.74 -8.43 32.12
N VAL A 45 4.02 -9.37 31.18
CA VAL A 45 3.03 -10.29 30.62
C VAL A 45 2.49 -11.23 31.70
N THR A 46 3.35 -11.80 32.52
CA THR A 46 2.93 -12.68 33.64
C THR A 46 2.11 -11.92 34.69
N ALA A 47 2.46 -10.66 34.97
CA ALA A 47 1.67 -9.82 35.87
C ALA A 47 0.29 -9.45 35.28
N LEU A 48 0.21 -9.29 33.96
CA LEU A 48 -1.05 -9.05 33.25
C LEU A 48 -1.94 -10.30 33.28
N GLU A 49 -1.36 -11.49 33.06
CA GLU A 49 -2.06 -12.77 33.12
C GLU A 49 -2.72 -12.99 34.50
N ARG A 50 -1.95 -12.83 35.57
CA ARG A 50 -2.48 -12.92 36.93
C ARG A 50 -3.60 -11.91 37.20
N ALA A 51 -3.43 -10.67 36.74
CA ALA A 51 -4.47 -9.65 36.89
C ALA A 51 -5.76 -10.02 36.15
N LEU A 52 -5.64 -10.68 34.97
CA LEU A 52 -6.81 -11.16 34.21
C LEU A 52 -7.51 -12.31 34.93
N ASP A 53 -6.76 -13.26 35.50
CA ASP A 53 -7.32 -14.39 36.24
C ASP A 53 -8.07 -13.89 37.49
N GLU A 54 -7.49 -12.93 38.23
CA GLU A 54 -8.16 -12.26 39.34
C GLU A 54 -9.43 -11.53 38.89
N ALA A 55 -9.36 -10.81 37.78
CA ALA A 55 -10.51 -10.07 37.23
C ALA A 55 -11.65 -10.99 36.80
N LYS A 56 -11.33 -12.13 36.17
CA LYS A 56 -12.33 -13.16 35.80
C LYS A 56 -13.03 -13.75 37.04
N ALA A 57 -12.31 -13.87 38.15
CA ALA A 57 -12.87 -14.41 39.39
C ALA A 57 -13.70 -13.38 40.19
N THR A 58 -13.35 -12.09 40.12
CA THR A 58 -13.96 -11.03 40.95
C THR A 58 -14.90 -10.10 40.18
N GLY A 59 -14.80 -10.07 38.86
CA GLY A 59 -15.48 -9.10 38.00
C GLY A 59 -14.81 -7.69 37.98
N ASP A 60 -13.72 -7.48 38.72
CA ASP A 60 -13.01 -6.19 38.79
C ASP A 60 -11.80 -6.14 37.86
N PHE A 61 -11.92 -5.37 36.79
CA PHE A 61 -10.87 -5.17 35.77
C PHE A 61 -9.92 -4.00 36.06
N THR A 62 -10.04 -3.33 37.21
CA THR A 62 -9.22 -2.14 37.55
C THR A 62 -7.72 -2.45 37.46
N ARG A 63 -7.29 -3.59 38.01
CA ARG A 63 -5.88 -4.04 37.95
C ARG A 63 -5.42 -4.37 36.54
N VAL A 64 -6.28 -4.96 35.71
CA VAL A 64 -5.99 -5.23 34.31
C VAL A 64 -5.74 -3.92 33.57
N HIS A 65 -6.62 -2.93 33.74
CA HIS A 65 -6.48 -1.61 33.11
C HIS A 65 -5.21 -0.87 33.56
N ALA A 66 -4.82 -0.98 34.82
CA ALA A 66 -3.57 -0.42 35.33
C ALA A 66 -2.32 -1.03 34.67
N ARG A 67 -2.39 -2.27 34.18
CA ARG A 67 -1.28 -2.95 33.48
C ARG A 67 -1.16 -2.56 32.01
N PHE A 68 -2.15 -1.88 31.42
CA PHE A 68 -2.12 -1.53 30.00
C PHE A 68 -0.89 -0.69 29.64
N GLN A 69 -0.69 0.44 30.31
CA GLN A 69 0.40 1.37 30.01
C GLN A 69 1.79 0.75 30.22
N PRO A 70 2.08 0.08 31.37
CA PRO A 70 3.35 -0.60 31.56
C PRO A 70 3.65 -1.67 30.50
N THR A 71 2.64 -2.37 29.96
CA THR A 71 2.83 -3.37 28.93
C THR A 71 2.98 -2.74 27.54
N SER A 72 2.19 -1.71 27.22
CA SER A 72 2.19 -1.09 25.90
C SER A 72 3.46 -0.33 25.56
N GLN A 73 4.19 0.18 26.57
CA GLN A 73 5.43 0.94 26.38
C GLN A 73 6.53 0.11 25.69
N PHE A 74 6.59 -1.21 25.91
CA PHE A 74 7.56 -2.07 25.26
C PHE A 74 7.42 -2.11 23.73
N PHE A 75 6.22 -1.84 23.19
CA PHE A 75 6.00 -1.78 21.74
C PHE A 75 6.44 -0.45 21.11
N SER A 76 6.78 0.54 21.92
CA SER A 76 7.34 1.81 21.43
C SER A 76 8.83 1.70 21.15
N ALA A 77 9.55 0.85 21.87
CA ALA A 77 10.99 0.70 21.87
C ALA A 77 11.47 -0.42 20.95
N ARG A 78 10.80 -1.07 20.11
CA ARG A 78 11.20 -2.12 19.14
C ARG A 78 12.41 -2.96 19.58
N THR A 79 12.38 -3.42 20.80
CA THR A 79 13.40 -4.28 21.37
C THR A 79 13.25 -5.74 20.91
N GLY A 80 14.28 -6.54 21.09
CA GLY A 80 14.31 -7.94 20.70
C GLY A 80 13.45 -8.85 21.57
N LEU A 81 12.15 -8.51 21.76
CA LEU A 81 11.21 -9.26 22.58
C LEU A 81 11.06 -10.72 22.08
N ARG A 82 10.88 -11.65 23.03
CA ARG A 82 10.73 -13.09 22.73
C ARG A 82 9.39 -13.37 22.05
N PRO A 83 9.36 -14.19 20.98
CA PRO A 83 8.13 -14.53 20.27
C PRO A 83 7.05 -15.16 21.16
N GLU A 84 7.45 -15.96 22.15
CA GLU A 84 6.55 -16.63 23.10
C GLU A 84 5.80 -15.61 23.96
N ASP A 85 6.51 -14.64 24.52
CA ASP A 85 5.92 -13.60 25.35
C ASP A 85 5.04 -12.63 24.52
N LEU A 86 5.44 -12.35 23.29
CA LEU A 86 4.61 -11.59 22.33
C LEU A 86 3.32 -12.34 22.00
N THR A 87 3.40 -13.66 21.81
CA THR A 87 2.23 -14.50 21.54
C THR A 87 1.29 -14.50 22.74
N ARG A 88 1.81 -14.73 23.97
CA ARG A 88 1.03 -14.65 25.20
C ARG A 88 0.38 -13.27 25.38
N CYS A 89 1.13 -12.20 25.19
CA CYS A 89 0.60 -10.85 25.29
C CYS A 89 -0.54 -10.57 24.31
N ALA A 90 -0.42 -11.06 23.07
CA ALA A 90 -1.47 -10.90 22.06
C ALA A 90 -2.73 -11.69 22.41
N HIS A 91 -2.60 -12.93 22.90
CA HIS A 91 -3.74 -13.72 23.40
C HIS A 91 -4.42 -13.02 24.58
N LEU A 92 -3.66 -12.62 25.61
CA LEU A 92 -4.20 -11.91 26.75
C LEU A 92 -4.93 -10.62 26.36
N ALA A 93 -4.38 -9.86 25.42
CA ALA A 93 -5.04 -8.64 24.95
C ALA A 93 -6.38 -8.92 24.23
N ILE A 94 -6.48 -10.02 23.48
CA ILE A 94 -7.73 -10.47 22.85
C ILE A 94 -8.70 -10.96 23.91
N ASP A 95 -8.25 -11.78 24.86
CA ASP A 95 -9.08 -12.32 25.95
C ASP A 95 -9.65 -11.21 26.83
N ILE A 96 -8.81 -10.22 27.18
CA ILE A 96 -9.27 -9.05 27.94
C ILE A 96 -10.32 -8.27 27.15
N MET A 97 -10.07 -8.04 25.85
CA MET A 97 -11.02 -7.33 25.00
C MET A 97 -12.39 -8.02 24.98
N HIS A 98 -12.44 -9.34 24.99
CA HIS A 98 -13.70 -10.10 25.05
C HIS A 98 -14.30 -10.17 26.45
N ALA A 99 -13.46 -10.16 27.49
CA ALA A 99 -13.92 -10.24 28.89
C ALA A 99 -14.50 -8.90 29.42
N VAL A 100 -14.05 -7.78 28.86
CA VAL A 100 -14.52 -6.44 29.25
C VAL A 100 -15.78 -6.11 28.46
N ASP A 101 -16.93 -6.63 28.91
CA ASP A 101 -18.21 -6.39 28.29
C ASP A 101 -18.72 -4.98 28.60
N GLY A 102 -19.28 -4.30 27.59
CA GLY A 102 -19.87 -2.97 27.71
C GLY A 102 -18.88 -1.78 27.78
N ASP A 103 -17.59 -1.98 28.09
CA ASP A 103 -16.58 -0.90 28.02
C ASP A 103 -15.88 -0.85 26.66
N VAL A 104 -16.53 -0.17 25.74
CA VAL A 104 -16.05 0.02 24.36
C VAL A 104 -14.66 0.67 24.31
N SER A 105 -14.33 1.56 25.25
CA SER A 105 -13.03 2.23 25.31
C SER A 105 -11.91 1.25 25.71
N ALA A 106 -12.18 0.41 26.70
CA ALA A 106 -11.24 -0.64 27.10
C ALA A 106 -11.09 -1.69 26.00
N GLN A 107 -12.18 -2.15 25.39
CA GLN A 107 -12.15 -3.06 24.24
C GLN A 107 -11.28 -2.52 23.11
N ALA A 108 -11.45 -1.25 22.73
CA ALA A 108 -10.67 -0.61 21.69
C ALA A 108 -9.18 -0.48 22.06
N ARG A 109 -8.85 -0.17 23.31
CA ARG A 109 -7.46 -0.10 23.78
C ARG A 109 -6.75 -1.45 23.68
N TRP A 110 -7.36 -2.51 24.21
CA TRP A 110 -6.78 -3.85 24.20
C TRP A 110 -6.75 -4.46 22.79
N GLY A 111 -7.83 -4.29 22.01
CA GLY A 111 -7.84 -4.66 20.58
C GLY A 111 -6.78 -3.92 19.78
N GLY A 112 -6.55 -2.64 20.08
CA GLY A 112 -5.47 -1.83 19.49
C GLY A 112 -4.08 -2.36 19.84
N MET A 113 -3.85 -2.81 21.10
CA MET A 113 -2.61 -3.46 21.52
C MET A 113 -2.38 -4.77 20.74
N ALA A 114 -3.37 -5.66 20.73
CA ALA A 114 -3.28 -6.93 19.97
C ALA A 114 -2.98 -6.68 18.49
N THR A 115 -3.66 -5.71 17.88
CA THR A 115 -3.43 -5.31 16.49
C THR A 115 -1.98 -4.84 16.27
N ARG A 116 -1.45 -4.03 17.18
CA ARG A 116 -0.07 -3.53 17.09
C ARG A 116 0.95 -4.64 17.18
N VAL A 117 0.77 -5.60 18.09
CA VAL A 117 1.63 -6.78 18.22
C VAL A 117 1.60 -7.60 16.92
N MET A 118 0.40 -7.88 16.39
CA MET A 118 0.26 -8.63 15.13
C MET A 118 0.85 -7.91 13.92
N GLU A 119 0.76 -6.58 13.86
CA GLU A 119 1.33 -5.80 12.74
C GLU A 119 2.85 -5.78 12.76
N THR A 120 3.42 -5.65 13.95
CA THR A 120 4.87 -5.52 14.10
C THR A 120 5.59 -6.86 14.08
N HIS A 121 4.99 -7.87 14.72
CA HIS A 121 5.64 -9.16 14.97
C HIS A 121 4.92 -10.36 14.35
N GLY A 122 3.83 -10.17 13.63
CA GLY A 122 2.90 -11.21 13.22
C GLY A 122 3.48 -12.42 12.47
N LYS A 123 4.68 -12.30 11.89
CA LYS A 123 5.39 -13.44 11.29
C LYS A 123 6.04 -14.36 12.34
N ARG A 124 6.27 -13.87 13.55
CA ARG A 124 6.92 -14.59 14.65
C ARG A 124 5.91 -15.16 15.63
N LEU A 125 4.65 -14.73 15.54
CA LEU A 125 3.61 -15.15 16.47
C LEU A 125 3.06 -16.53 16.10
N ARG A 126 2.89 -17.36 17.09
CA ARG A 126 2.19 -18.67 17.02
C ARG A 126 0.80 -18.51 17.66
N LEU A 127 -0.03 -17.63 17.08
CA LEU A 127 -1.37 -17.35 17.54
C LEU A 127 -2.37 -18.32 16.92
N SER A 128 -3.34 -18.76 17.73
CA SER A 128 -4.60 -19.33 17.27
C SER A 128 -5.72 -18.43 17.76
N VAL A 129 -6.56 -17.93 16.85
CA VAL A 129 -7.64 -16.98 17.15
C VAL A 129 -8.95 -17.57 16.63
N ASP A 130 -9.96 -17.64 17.50
CA ASP A 130 -11.32 -17.94 17.05
C ASP A 130 -11.95 -16.69 16.44
N TRP A 131 -12.49 -16.84 15.24
CA TRP A 131 -13.12 -15.75 14.51
C TRP A 131 -14.56 -15.45 14.97
N ARG A 132 -15.23 -16.38 15.65
CA ARG A 132 -16.64 -16.26 16.07
C ARG A 132 -16.86 -15.11 17.07
N PRO A 133 -16.08 -15.01 18.17
CA PRO A 133 -16.19 -13.87 19.09
C PRO A 133 -15.89 -12.55 18.39
N LEU A 134 -14.92 -12.52 17.45
CA LEU A 134 -14.63 -11.32 16.68
C LEU A 134 -15.80 -10.92 15.77
N ARG A 135 -16.52 -11.89 15.16
CA ARG A 135 -17.73 -11.62 14.40
C ARG A 135 -18.80 -10.98 15.29
N THR A 136 -19.08 -11.60 16.42
CA THR A 136 -20.10 -11.08 17.36
C THR A 136 -19.78 -9.65 17.76
N LEU A 137 -18.53 -9.37 18.09
CA LEU A 137 -18.09 -8.04 18.47
C LEU A 137 -18.23 -7.04 17.32
N VAL A 138 -17.78 -7.38 16.10
CA VAL A 138 -17.94 -6.52 14.91
C VAL A 138 -19.41 -6.24 14.65
N ARG A 139 -20.28 -7.24 14.74
CA ARG A 139 -21.74 -7.10 14.55
C ARG A 139 -22.36 -6.17 15.60
N ALA A 140 -22.05 -6.35 16.86
CA ALA A 140 -22.53 -5.49 17.94
C ALA A 140 -22.19 -4.01 17.73
N TYR A 141 -21.04 -3.71 17.12
CA TYR A 141 -20.67 -2.34 16.76
C TYR A 141 -21.44 -1.80 15.55
N LEU A 142 -22.04 -2.67 14.73
CA LEU A 142 -22.86 -2.24 13.61
C LEU A 142 -24.31 -2.00 14.03
N ASP A 143 -24.82 -2.89 14.86
CA ASP A 143 -26.21 -2.84 15.37
C ASP A 143 -26.38 -1.79 16.47
N GLY A 144 -25.27 -1.37 17.09
CA GLY A 144 -25.26 -0.43 18.20
C GLY A 144 -25.93 0.89 17.84
N ASP A 145 -27.10 1.12 18.43
CA ASP A 145 -27.81 2.38 18.36
C ASP A 145 -26.89 3.50 18.88
N SER A 146 -26.48 4.36 17.97
CA SER A 146 -25.51 5.45 18.26
C SER A 146 -26.00 6.48 19.28
N THR A 147 -27.25 6.33 19.75
CA THR A 147 -27.94 7.28 20.62
C THR A 147 -27.56 7.19 22.10
N GLY A 148 -26.97 6.09 22.54
CA GLY A 148 -26.61 5.88 23.96
C GLY A 148 -25.15 6.12 24.32
N TYR A 149 -24.29 6.46 23.38
CA TYR A 149 -22.85 6.52 23.61
C TYR A 149 -22.35 7.95 23.89
N ASN A 150 -22.22 8.28 25.18
CA ASN A 150 -21.62 9.54 25.66
C ASN A 150 -20.08 9.46 25.80
N GLY A 151 -19.41 8.59 25.06
CA GLY A 151 -17.97 8.40 25.18
C GLY A 151 -17.16 9.46 24.43
N ALA A 152 -15.99 9.81 24.95
CA ALA A 152 -15.06 10.78 24.39
C ALA A 152 -14.44 10.36 23.04
N ILE A 153 -14.63 9.09 22.60
CA ILE A 153 -14.11 8.58 21.34
C ILE A 153 -15.29 8.20 20.44
N PRO A 154 -15.37 8.72 19.21
CA PRO A 154 -16.46 8.39 18.30
C PRO A 154 -16.57 6.87 18.05
N LEU A 155 -17.77 6.33 18.06
CA LEU A 155 -18.06 4.90 17.78
C LEU A 155 -17.37 4.42 16.50
N ALA A 156 -17.29 5.24 15.48
CA ALA A 156 -16.59 4.95 14.22
C ALA A 156 -15.10 4.59 14.42
N MET A 157 -14.43 5.21 15.40
CA MET A 157 -13.03 4.91 15.69
C MET A 157 -12.87 3.54 16.35
N HIS A 158 -13.77 3.16 17.24
CA HIS A 158 -13.78 1.83 17.86
C HIS A 158 -14.06 0.75 16.82
N GLN A 159 -15.06 0.96 15.96
CA GLN A 159 -15.34 0.09 14.83
C GLN A 159 -14.12 -0.13 13.93
N ALA A 160 -13.38 0.95 13.63
CA ALA A 160 -12.16 0.85 12.83
C ALA A 160 -11.09 -0.01 13.52
N ILE A 161 -10.93 0.10 14.84
CA ILE A 161 -9.97 -0.69 15.62
C ILE A 161 -10.36 -2.17 15.61
N VAL A 162 -11.62 -2.50 15.92
CA VAL A 162 -12.10 -3.88 15.96
C VAL A 162 -12.05 -4.54 14.58
N SER A 163 -12.50 -3.83 13.54
CA SER A 163 -12.40 -4.31 12.15
C SER A 163 -10.95 -4.52 11.72
N ARG A 164 -10.03 -3.67 12.17
CA ARG A 164 -8.60 -3.82 11.88
C ARG A 164 -8.02 -5.04 12.60
N LEU A 165 -8.40 -5.24 13.87
CA LEU A 165 -8.03 -6.43 14.62
C LEU A 165 -8.48 -7.71 13.92
N ALA A 166 -9.77 -7.81 13.56
CA ALA A 166 -10.33 -8.97 12.86
C ALA A 166 -9.57 -9.25 11.55
N ARG A 167 -9.29 -8.21 10.74
CA ARG A 167 -8.49 -8.35 9.51
C ARG A 167 -7.06 -8.82 9.75
N LYS A 168 -6.44 -8.46 10.88
CA LYS A 168 -5.08 -8.90 11.21
C LYS A 168 -5.06 -10.30 11.78
N SER A 169 -6.11 -10.69 12.49
CA SER A 169 -6.27 -12.02 13.07
C SER A 169 -6.50 -13.12 12.03
N ARG A 170 -7.00 -12.80 10.83
CA ARG A 170 -7.34 -13.77 9.78
C ARG A 170 -6.29 -14.86 9.52
N ARG A 171 -5.01 -14.48 9.50
CA ARG A 171 -3.91 -15.43 9.28
C ARG A 171 -3.70 -16.42 10.42
N HIS A 172 -4.32 -16.16 11.57
CA HIS A 172 -4.23 -16.94 12.78
C HIS A 172 -5.51 -17.73 13.05
N PHE A 173 -6.50 -17.68 12.13
CA PHE A 173 -7.70 -18.52 12.20
C PHE A 173 -7.35 -19.97 11.88
N ALA A 174 -8.18 -20.91 12.34
CA ALA A 174 -8.03 -22.32 12.03
C ALA A 174 -8.05 -22.59 10.51
N PRO A 175 -7.44 -23.69 10.03
CA PRO A 175 -7.40 -24.04 8.61
C PRO A 175 -8.78 -24.14 7.94
N ASP A 176 -9.77 -24.67 8.66
CA ASP A 176 -11.15 -24.86 8.22
C ASP A 176 -12.03 -23.58 8.32
N ALA A 177 -11.50 -22.50 8.90
CA ALA A 177 -12.21 -21.25 9.06
C ALA A 177 -12.76 -20.66 7.74
N PRO A 178 -12.08 -20.71 6.57
CA PRO A 178 -12.64 -20.22 5.32
C PRO A 178 -14.00 -20.84 5.00
N ALA A 179 -14.09 -22.17 5.05
CA ALA A 179 -15.32 -22.90 4.75
C ALA A 179 -16.43 -22.58 5.76
N GLN A 180 -16.10 -22.53 7.06
CA GLN A 180 -17.06 -22.19 8.10
C GLN A 180 -17.60 -20.75 7.96
N ILE A 181 -16.72 -19.79 7.65
CA ILE A 181 -17.07 -18.38 7.46
C ILE A 181 -17.96 -18.24 6.23
N TRP A 182 -17.64 -18.92 5.12
CA TRP A 182 -18.44 -18.88 3.91
C TRP A 182 -19.82 -19.48 4.14
N ALA A 183 -19.89 -20.70 4.66
CA ALA A 183 -21.15 -21.39 4.93
C ALA A 183 -22.09 -20.58 5.84
N MET A 184 -21.53 -19.79 6.76
CA MET A 184 -22.32 -18.96 7.67
C MET A 184 -22.79 -17.66 7.01
N LEU A 185 -21.96 -17.01 6.20
CA LEU A 185 -22.27 -15.70 5.64
C LEU A 185 -22.99 -15.75 4.27
N GLU A 186 -22.87 -16.86 3.53
CA GLU A 186 -23.55 -17.03 2.25
C GLU A 186 -25.07 -16.80 2.34
N PRO A 187 -25.81 -17.39 3.32
CA PRO A 187 -27.23 -17.13 3.47
C PRO A 187 -27.56 -15.65 3.76
N GLU A 188 -26.73 -14.96 4.54
CA GLU A 188 -26.87 -13.53 4.84
C GLU A 188 -26.68 -12.69 3.56
N ILE A 189 -25.68 -13.03 2.74
CA ILE A 189 -25.42 -12.34 1.48
C ILE A 189 -26.51 -12.60 0.44
N ARG A 190 -27.15 -13.77 0.46
CA ARG A 190 -28.26 -14.15 -0.41
C ARG A 190 -29.61 -13.67 0.10
N ALA A 191 -29.67 -12.98 1.24
CA ALA A 191 -30.92 -12.49 1.80
C ALA A 191 -31.62 -11.51 0.85
N VAL A 192 -32.96 -11.43 0.96
CA VAL A 192 -33.76 -10.51 0.16
C VAL A 192 -33.57 -9.06 0.60
N ASP A 193 -33.26 -8.83 1.88
CA ASP A 193 -33.01 -7.49 2.39
C ASP A 193 -31.61 -7.01 1.97
N THR A 194 -31.60 -5.88 1.30
CA THR A 194 -30.36 -5.25 0.82
C THR A 194 -29.39 -4.88 1.96
N ALA A 195 -29.90 -4.54 3.15
CA ALA A 195 -29.06 -4.20 4.29
C ALA A 195 -28.30 -5.44 4.79
N ASP A 196 -28.99 -6.58 4.90
CA ASP A 196 -28.38 -7.85 5.30
C ASP A 196 -27.32 -8.32 4.28
N CYS A 197 -27.61 -8.20 2.98
CA CYS A 197 -26.65 -8.51 1.92
C CYS A 197 -25.34 -7.71 2.07
N PHE A 198 -25.44 -6.40 2.31
CA PHE A 198 -24.27 -5.53 2.47
C PHE A 198 -23.53 -5.80 3.77
N GLU A 199 -24.24 -6.11 4.85
CA GLU A 199 -23.64 -6.49 6.12
C GLU A 199 -22.88 -7.81 5.98
N GLY A 200 -23.50 -8.84 5.40
CA GLY A 200 -22.88 -10.13 5.11
C GLY A 200 -21.61 -10.00 4.27
N LEU A 201 -21.67 -9.23 3.17
CA LEU A 201 -20.48 -8.95 2.34
C LEU A 201 -19.39 -8.18 3.10
N GLY A 202 -19.80 -7.20 3.91
CA GLY A 202 -18.90 -6.45 4.76
C GLY A 202 -18.16 -7.37 5.74
N MET A 203 -18.91 -8.25 6.42
CA MET A 203 -18.35 -9.23 7.34
C MET A 203 -17.43 -10.22 6.62
N LEU A 204 -17.82 -10.73 5.44
CA LEU A 204 -16.99 -11.59 4.61
C LEU A 204 -15.66 -10.89 4.25
N SER A 205 -15.70 -9.63 3.86
CA SER A 205 -14.50 -8.85 3.51
C SER A 205 -13.56 -8.64 4.70
N ILE A 206 -14.08 -8.65 5.92
CA ILE A 206 -13.32 -8.49 7.17
C ILE A 206 -12.77 -9.83 7.66
N LEU A 207 -13.56 -10.87 7.64
CA LEU A 207 -13.24 -12.15 8.29
C LEU A 207 -12.57 -13.16 7.36
N MET A 208 -12.86 -13.16 6.04
CA MET A 208 -12.36 -14.20 5.13
C MET A 208 -10.82 -14.24 5.08
N PRO A 209 -10.20 -15.36 5.48
CA PRO A 209 -8.75 -15.51 5.52
C PRO A 209 -8.18 -15.89 4.14
N CYS A 210 -8.29 -15.00 3.14
CA CYS A 210 -7.82 -15.24 1.76
C CYS A 210 -6.36 -15.71 1.65
N SER A 211 -5.54 -15.53 2.69
CA SER A 211 -4.16 -16.06 2.72
C SER A 211 -4.10 -17.58 2.80
N ARG A 212 -5.17 -18.24 3.21
CA ARG A 212 -5.28 -19.70 3.30
C ARG A 212 -5.39 -20.40 1.94
N ILE A 213 -5.65 -19.65 0.86
CA ILE A 213 -5.62 -20.18 -0.51
C ILE A 213 -4.27 -20.83 -0.86
N GLY A 214 -3.19 -20.39 -0.23
CA GLY A 214 -1.85 -20.96 -0.41
C GLY A 214 -1.57 -22.22 0.41
N ASP A 215 -2.45 -22.61 1.34
CA ASP A 215 -2.29 -23.82 2.16
C ASP A 215 -2.43 -25.07 1.28
N ASP A 216 -1.75 -26.17 1.66
CA ASP A 216 -1.69 -27.40 0.85
C ASP A 216 -2.95 -28.27 0.91
N ASP A 217 -4.02 -27.76 1.46
CA ASP A 217 -5.30 -28.45 1.51
C ASP A 217 -6.00 -28.42 0.14
N ASP A 218 -5.95 -29.54 -0.59
CA ASP A 218 -6.55 -29.73 -1.90
C ASP A 218 -8.10 -29.75 -1.86
N THR A 219 -8.68 -29.82 -0.67
CA THR A 219 -10.16 -29.88 -0.51
C THR A 219 -10.82 -28.51 -0.54
N ASN A 220 -10.06 -27.43 -0.70
CA ASN A 220 -10.57 -26.06 -0.54
C ASN A 220 -11.16 -25.54 -1.85
N PRO A 221 -12.49 -25.29 -1.96
CA PRO A 221 -13.19 -24.99 -3.21
C PRO A 221 -13.08 -23.50 -3.61
N TRP A 222 -11.87 -22.91 -3.59
CA TRP A 222 -11.67 -21.49 -3.87
C TRP A 222 -12.11 -21.08 -5.28
N ASP A 223 -11.91 -21.94 -6.30
CA ASP A 223 -12.32 -21.63 -7.67
C ASP A 223 -13.85 -21.59 -7.79
N GLU A 224 -14.53 -22.53 -7.15
CA GLU A 224 -16.00 -22.58 -7.10
C GLU A 224 -16.59 -21.37 -6.35
N TRP A 225 -15.98 -21.02 -5.21
CA TRP A 225 -16.42 -19.85 -4.47
C TRP A 225 -16.23 -18.56 -5.26
N VAL A 226 -15.12 -18.42 -5.95
CA VAL A 226 -14.86 -17.22 -6.76
C VAL A 226 -15.84 -17.14 -7.92
N ALA A 227 -16.17 -18.26 -8.57
CA ALA A 227 -17.21 -18.29 -9.61
C ALA A 227 -18.56 -17.80 -9.06
N THR A 228 -18.97 -18.31 -7.89
CA THR A 228 -20.18 -17.87 -7.19
C THR A 228 -20.11 -16.38 -6.80
N TRP A 229 -18.96 -15.91 -6.30
CA TRP A 229 -18.80 -14.51 -5.90
C TRP A 229 -18.81 -13.55 -7.09
N ILE A 230 -18.31 -13.96 -8.24
CA ILE A 230 -18.40 -13.20 -9.50
C ILE A 230 -19.86 -13.07 -9.93
N GLU A 231 -20.63 -14.16 -9.88
CA GLU A 231 -22.06 -14.15 -10.15
C GLU A 231 -22.79 -13.18 -9.21
N MET A 232 -22.60 -13.33 -7.90
CA MET A 232 -23.22 -12.46 -6.89
C MET A 232 -22.81 -11.00 -7.06
N SER A 233 -21.57 -10.73 -7.46
CA SER A 233 -21.10 -9.35 -7.68
C SER A 233 -21.90 -8.64 -8.78
N SER A 234 -22.42 -9.41 -9.75
CA SER A 234 -23.20 -8.89 -10.86
C SER A 234 -24.65 -8.54 -10.50
N TRP A 235 -25.19 -9.03 -9.37
CA TRP A 235 -26.57 -8.78 -8.96
C TRP A 235 -26.87 -7.30 -8.72
N MET A 236 -25.92 -6.57 -8.17
CA MET A 236 -26.02 -5.13 -7.93
C MET A 236 -24.90 -4.37 -8.60
N HIS A 237 -24.65 -4.65 -9.90
CA HIS A 237 -23.54 -4.07 -10.67
C HIS A 237 -23.59 -2.54 -10.76
N THR A 238 -24.78 -1.92 -10.61
CA THR A 238 -24.94 -0.46 -10.57
C THR A 238 -24.51 0.16 -9.23
N ASN A 239 -24.24 -0.67 -8.22
CA ASN A 239 -23.81 -0.21 -6.92
C ASN A 239 -22.30 -0.38 -6.76
N ALA A 240 -21.58 0.75 -6.77
CA ALA A 240 -20.12 0.78 -6.68
C ALA A 240 -19.58 0.19 -5.38
N PHE A 241 -20.33 0.25 -4.27
CA PHE A 241 -19.90 -0.30 -2.98
C PHE A 241 -20.02 -1.81 -2.95
N TRP A 242 -21.10 -2.35 -3.52
CA TRP A 242 -21.27 -3.79 -3.69
C TRP A 242 -20.12 -4.41 -4.46
N LEU A 243 -19.83 -3.86 -5.65
CA LEU A 243 -18.70 -4.30 -6.46
C LEU A 243 -17.36 -4.13 -5.73
N SER A 244 -17.17 -3.02 -4.99
CA SER A 244 -15.94 -2.80 -4.22
C SER A 244 -15.70 -3.84 -3.15
N GLY A 245 -16.74 -4.33 -2.48
CA GLY A 245 -16.65 -5.36 -1.47
C GLY A 245 -16.11 -6.67 -2.04
N TRP A 246 -16.70 -7.13 -3.15
CA TRP A 246 -16.25 -8.31 -3.86
C TRP A 246 -14.82 -8.14 -4.40
N HIS A 247 -14.53 -7.00 -5.03
CA HIS A 247 -13.19 -6.74 -5.54
C HIS A 247 -12.14 -6.62 -4.44
N ALA A 248 -12.51 -6.25 -3.22
CA ALA A 248 -11.60 -6.29 -2.08
C ALA A 248 -11.17 -7.73 -1.76
N LEU A 249 -12.09 -8.70 -1.88
CA LEU A 249 -11.79 -10.13 -1.74
C LEU A 249 -10.94 -10.64 -2.91
N PHE A 250 -11.36 -10.35 -4.15
CA PHE A 250 -10.59 -10.75 -5.35
C PHE A 250 -9.16 -10.22 -5.31
N ALA A 251 -8.96 -8.98 -4.90
CA ALA A 251 -7.65 -8.40 -4.73
C ALA A 251 -6.80 -9.05 -3.63
N GLN A 252 -7.43 -9.61 -2.59
CA GLN A 252 -6.71 -10.39 -1.58
C GLN A 252 -6.35 -11.78 -2.11
N LEU A 253 -7.30 -12.44 -2.77
CA LEU A 253 -7.07 -13.74 -3.39
C LEU A 253 -5.96 -13.67 -4.43
N SER A 254 -6.04 -12.75 -5.40
CA SER A 254 -4.98 -12.55 -6.41
C SER A 254 -3.59 -12.35 -5.79
N LYS A 255 -3.52 -11.72 -4.62
CA LYS A 255 -2.24 -11.53 -3.91
C LYS A 255 -1.71 -12.82 -3.28
N HIS A 256 -2.58 -13.75 -2.89
CA HIS A 256 -2.22 -14.94 -2.15
C HIS A 256 -2.32 -16.23 -2.97
N ASP A 257 -3.00 -16.18 -4.11
CA ASP A 257 -3.10 -17.30 -5.06
C ASP A 257 -1.83 -17.42 -5.90
N ARG A 258 -0.84 -18.09 -5.33
CA ARG A 258 0.49 -18.29 -5.94
C ARG A 258 0.60 -19.59 -6.69
N LYS A 259 -0.29 -20.53 -6.36
CA LYS A 259 -0.34 -21.87 -6.95
C LYS A 259 -1.32 -21.95 -8.13
N GLY A 260 -1.98 -20.83 -8.50
CA GLY A 260 -2.97 -20.80 -9.58
C GLY A 260 -4.20 -21.66 -9.29
N ARG A 261 -4.67 -21.66 -8.03
CA ARG A 261 -5.85 -22.44 -7.62
C ARG A 261 -7.16 -21.88 -8.14
N ILE A 262 -7.14 -20.62 -8.58
CA ILE A 262 -8.29 -19.94 -9.20
C ILE A 262 -7.99 -19.75 -10.68
N ASP A 263 -8.88 -20.21 -11.53
CA ASP A 263 -8.81 -19.94 -12.97
C ASP A 263 -9.31 -18.51 -13.29
N TRP A 264 -8.44 -17.54 -13.06
CA TRP A 264 -8.74 -16.13 -13.32
C TRP A 264 -9.02 -15.83 -14.79
N ALA A 265 -8.63 -16.70 -15.73
CA ALA A 265 -8.90 -16.52 -17.15
C ALA A 265 -10.41 -16.48 -17.43
N LYS A 266 -11.19 -17.33 -16.76
CA LYS A 266 -12.67 -17.36 -16.86
C LYS A 266 -13.32 -16.03 -16.46
N HIS A 267 -12.69 -15.27 -15.56
CA HIS A 267 -13.26 -14.07 -14.95
C HIS A 267 -12.65 -12.78 -15.47
N ARG A 268 -11.75 -12.86 -16.47
CA ARG A 268 -10.99 -11.71 -16.99
C ARG A 268 -11.89 -10.58 -17.48
N ALA A 269 -12.90 -10.90 -18.29
CA ALA A 269 -13.81 -9.90 -18.86
C ALA A 269 -14.52 -9.10 -17.76
N HIS A 270 -15.02 -9.78 -16.72
CA HIS A 270 -15.66 -9.12 -15.56
C HIS A 270 -14.68 -8.20 -14.82
N MET A 271 -13.48 -8.69 -14.54
CA MET A 271 -12.45 -7.92 -13.82
C MET A 271 -11.98 -6.71 -14.62
N HIS A 272 -11.84 -6.84 -15.94
CA HIS A 272 -11.48 -5.76 -16.86
C HIS A 272 -12.57 -4.67 -16.88
N THR A 273 -13.80 -5.05 -17.16
CA THR A 273 -14.95 -4.12 -17.21
C THR A 273 -15.12 -3.37 -15.89
N THR A 274 -15.05 -4.10 -14.76
CA THR A 274 -15.19 -3.47 -13.45
C THR A 274 -14.03 -2.52 -13.12
N ALA A 275 -12.82 -2.81 -13.57
CA ALA A 275 -11.69 -1.89 -13.40
C ALA A 275 -11.92 -0.55 -14.13
N LEU A 276 -12.45 -0.59 -15.35
CA LEU A 276 -12.82 0.59 -16.11
C LEU A 276 -13.98 1.36 -15.45
N TRP A 277 -14.98 0.66 -14.93
CA TRP A 277 -16.07 1.28 -14.17
C TRP A 277 -15.58 1.96 -12.90
N PHE A 278 -14.63 1.39 -12.18
CA PHE A 278 -14.03 2.00 -11.00
C PHE A 278 -13.25 3.28 -11.33
N MET A 279 -12.69 3.37 -12.52
CA MET A 279 -12.12 4.60 -13.04
C MET A 279 -13.17 5.57 -13.61
N GLU A 280 -14.44 5.17 -13.62
CA GLU A 280 -15.56 5.90 -14.22
C GLU A 280 -15.37 6.14 -15.73
N MET A 281 -14.64 5.24 -16.40
CA MET A 281 -14.44 5.27 -17.84
C MET A 281 -15.69 4.77 -18.56
N PRO A 282 -16.08 5.40 -19.69
CA PRO A 282 -17.08 4.82 -20.55
C PRO A 282 -16.53 3.55 -21.20
N VAL A 283 -17.27 2.45 -21.06
CA VAL A 283 -16.94 1.15 -21.64
C VAL A 283 -17.92 0.87 -22.76
N GLY A 284 -17.45 0.94 -24.01
CA GLY A 284 -18.30 0.77 -25.17
C GLY A 284 -19.18 1.98 -25.50
N GLY A 285 -19.61 2.13 -26.74
CA GLY A 285 -20.44 3.27 -27.17
C GLY A 285 -21.85 3.23 -26.54
N GLY A 286 -22.29 4.33 -25.98
CA GLY A 286 -23.66 4.59 -25.57
C GLY A 286 -24.11 3.96 -24.25
N GLU A 287 -24.45 2.70 -24.19
CA GLU A 287 -24.97 2.03 -22.99
C GLU A 287 -23.89 1.48 -22.04
N GLY A 288 -22.65 1.40 -22.47
CA GLY A 288 -21.53 0.88 -21.70
C GLY A 288 -20.86 1.88 -20.75
N SER A 289 -21.42 3.06 -20.54
CA SER A 289 -20.89 4.02 -19.59
C SER A 289 -20.97 3.49 -18.16
N CYS A 290 -20.06 3.99 -17.31
CA CYS A 290 -20.00 3.63 -15.90
C CYS A 290 -21.41 3.61 -15.28
N PRO A 291 -21.89 2.46 -14.78
CA PRO A 291 -23.27 2.29 -14.30
C PRO A 291 -23.52 2.97 -12.95
N PHE A 292 -22.49 3.51 -12.32
CA PHE A 292 -22.60 4.13 -11.01
C PHE A 292 -23.30 5.48 -11.08
N GLY A 293 -24.58 5.49 -10.70
CA GLY A 293 -25.36 6.73 -10.60
C GLY A 293 -24.85 7.69 -9.52
N ARG A 294 -25.17 8.99 -9.67
CA ARG A 294 -24.94 10.03 -8.65
C ARG A 294 -25.99 9.94 -7.51
N ARG A 295 -26.29 8.77 -7.00
CA ARG A 295 -27.29 8.64 -5.93
C ARG A 295 -26.66 8.97 -4.58
N SER A 296 -27.42 9.69 -3.76
CA SER A 296 -27.13 9.86 -2.33
C SER A 296 -26.95 8.49 -1.67
N PRO A 297 -26.00 8.34 -0.73
CA PRO A 297 -25.76 7.09 -0.07
C PRO A 297 -27.03 6.59 0.63
N SER A 298 -27.47 5.39 0.31
CA SER A 298 -28.52 4.69 1.05
C SER A 298 -27.98 4.23 2.42
N ARG A 299 -28.87 3.82 3.33
CA ARG A 299 -28.47 3.22 4.61
C ARG A 299 -27.52 2.04 4.41
N ALA A 300 -27.80 1.17 3.44
CA ALA A 300 -26.93 0.05 3.08
C ALA A 300 -25.54 0.51 2.62
N THR A 301 -25.48 1.57 1.80
CA THR A 301 -24.22 2.19 1.38
C THR A 301 -23.43 2.74 2.58
N TYR A 302 -24.10 3.34 3.54
CA TYR A 302 -23.47 3.87 4.75
C TYR A 302 -22.91 2.75 5.64
N VAL A 303 -23.64 1.66 5.82
CA VAL A 303 -23.17 0.48 6.56
C VAL A 303 -21.93 -0.09 5.89
N PHE A 304 -21.95 -0.26 4.57
CA PHE A 304 -20.80 -0.78 3.83
C PHE A 304 -19.56 0.12 3.91
N ASN A 305 -19.74 1.44 3.84
CA ASN A 305 -18.63 2.40 4.00
C ASN A 305 -17.90 2.27 5.34
N ARG A 306 -18.58 1.86 6.39
CA ARG A 306 -17.95 1.60 7.68
C ARG A 306 -16.95 0.44 7.62
N PHE A 307 -17.20 -0.55 6.75
CA PHE A 307 -16.30 -1.70 6.58
C PHE A 307 -15.18 -1.45 5.57
N VAL A 308 -15.46 -0.70 4.52
CA VAL A 308 -14.61 -0.53 3.34
C VAL A 308 -14.11 0.92 3.23
N ASN A 309 -13.88 1.55 4.33
CA ASN A 309 -13.49 2.94 4.43
C ASN A 309 -12.46 3.36 3.35
N GLU A 310 -12.84 4.19 2.38
CA GLU A 310 -12.04 5.19 1.66
C GLU A 310 -12.51 5.46 0.22
N ASP A 311 -12.68 6.74 -0.13
CA ASP A 311 -12.63 7.24 -1.51
C ASP A 311 -11.34 6.75 -2.17
N GLY A 312 -11.44 6.12 -3.32
CA GLY A 312 -10.29 5.54 -4.04
C GLY A 312 -10.03 4.05 -3.74
N MET A 313 -10.77 3.43 -2.82
CA MET A 313 -10.62 2.01 -2.54
C MET A 313 -11.01 1.13 -3.74
N ARG A 314 -11.99 1.57 -4.54
CA ARG A 314 -12.44 0.91 -5.77
C ARG A 314 -11.28 0.73 -6.76
N VAL A 315 -10.68 1.82 -7.16
CA VAL A 315 -9.53 1.85 -8.08
C VAL A 315 -8.34 1.08 -7.49
N ARG A 316 -8.12 1.21 -6.18
CA ARG A 316 -7.07 0.50 -5.46
C ARG A 316 -7.24 -1.02 -5.49
N THR A 317 -8.46 -1.55 -5.32
CA THR A 317 -8.70 -2.99 -5.36
C THR A 317 -8.49 -3.55 -6.75
N ALA A 318 -8.98 -2.87 -7.79
CA ALA A 318 -8.73 -3.25 -9.17
C ALA A 318 -7.25 -3.27 -9.51
N ALA A 319 -6.52 -2.19 -9.25
CA ALA A 319 -5.09 -2.09 -9.47
C ALA A 319 -4.31 -3.21 -8.74
N LYS A 320 -4.71 -3.52 -7.51
CA LYS A 320 -4.08 -4.59 -6.74
C LYS A 320 -4.33 -5.96 -7.38
N ALA A 321 -5.59 -6.27 -7.75
CA ALA A 321 -5.93 -7.55 -8.37
C ALA A 321 -5.14 -7.75 -9.68
N LEU A 322 -5.13 -6.75 -10.55
CA LEU A 322 -4.43 -6.79 -11.83
C LEU A 322 -2.93 -7.03 -11.66
N VAL A 323 -2.27 -6.22 -10.82
CA VAL A 323 -0.81 -6.31 -10.64
C VAL A 323 -0.36 -7.64 -10.02
N TYR A 324 -1.14 -8.22 -9.10
CA TYR A 324 -0.73 -9.49 -8.49
C TYR A 324 -0.98 -10.70 -9.39
N ARG A 325 -1.75 -10.57 -10.46
CA ARG A 325 -1.95 -11.63 -11.46
C ARG A 325 -0.94 -11.62 -12.60
N LEU A 326 -0.25 -10.50 -12.86
CA LEU A 326 0.76 -10.43 -13.92
C LEU A 326 1.74 -11.61 -13.85
N GLY A 327 1.96 -12.32 -14.96
CA GLY A 327 2.90 -13.44 -15.06
C GLY A 327 2.55 -14.65 -14.18
N THR A 328 1.32 -14.80 -13.71
CA THR A 328 0.88 -15.99 -12.97
C THR A 328 0.24 -17.04 -13.88
N THR A 329 -0.29 -16.63 -15.01
CA THR A 329 -0.88 -17.49 -16.04
C THR A 329 -0.06 -17.39 -17.32
N THR A 330 0.40 -18.52 -17.83
CA THR A 330 0.96 -18.61 -19.19
C THR A 330 -0.18 -19.01 -20.13
N GLY A 331 -0.47 -18.16 -21.11
CA GLY A 331 -1.37 -18.51 -22.20
C GLY A 331 -0.82 -19.69 -23.01
N GLY A 332 -1.67 -20.45 -23.69
CA GLY A 332 -1.27 -21.60 -24.50
C GLY A 332 -0.32 -21.23 -25.65
N ASP A 333 -0.23 -19.97 -26.03
CA ASP A 333 0.65 -19.37 -27.02
C ASP A 333 1.91 -18.69 -26.43
N GLY A 334 2.15 -18.85 -25.12
CA GLY A 334 3.30 -18.28 -24.42
C GLY A 334 3.13 -16.82 -23.98
N GLY A 335 1.98 -16.18 -24.26
CA GLY A 335 1.66 -14.81 -23.82
C GLY A 335 1.28 -14.73 -22.34
N ASP A 336 1.32 -13.52 -21.78
CA ASP A 336 0.76 -13.19 -20.46
C ASP A 336 -0.60 -12.50 -20.63
N PRO A 337 -1.71 -13.25 -20.49
CA PRO A 337 -3.05 -12.71 -20.74
C PRO A 337 -3.49 -11.66 -19.70
N ASP A 338 -2.87 -11.60 -18.54
CA ASP A 338 -3.15 -10.54 -17.56
C ASP A 338 -2.39 -9.24 -17.90
N ALA A 339 -1.22 -9.37 -18.55
CA ALA A 339 -0.53 -8.22 -19.15
C ALA A 339 -1.33 -7.65 -20.32
N ASP A 340 -1.92 -8.51 -21.17
CA ASP A 340 -2.82 -8.07 -22.26
C ASP A 340 -4.05 -7.34 -21.72
N ALA A 341 -4.65 -7.84 -20.64
CA ALA A 341 -5.76 -7.16 -19.97
C ALA A 341 -5.35 -5.79 -19.39
N MET A 342 -4.13 -5.66 -18.88
CA MET A 342 -3.60 -4.38 -18.41
C MET A 342 -3.40 -3.39 -19.56
N ASP A 343 -2.83 -3.85 -20.69
CA ASP A 343 -2.64 -3.05 -21.89
C ASP A 343 -4.00 -2.56 -22.42
N ALA A 344 -5.02 -3.42 -22.48
CA ALA A 344 -6.37 -3.05 -22.90
C ALA A 344 -7.03 -1.99 -21.99
N ILE A 345 -6.80 -2.06 -20.67
CA ILE A 345 -7.27 -1.02 -19.75
C ILE A 345 -6.56 0.30 -20.03
N VAL A 346 -5.26 0.25 -20.29
CA VAL A 346 -4.45 1.44 -20.58
C VAL A 346 -4.85 2.05 -21.92
N ASP A 347 -5.15 1.24 -22.94
CA ASP A 347 -5.64 1.70 -24.26
C ASP A 347 -6.88 2.60 -24.11
N VAL A 348 -7.84 2.19 -23.26
CA VAL A 348 -9.02 3.02 -22.97
C VAL A 348 -8.63 4.25 -22.17
N ALA A 349 -7.84 4.09 -21.11
CA ALA A 349 -7.50 5.17 -20.18
C ALA A 349 -6.63 6.27 -20.83
N GLU A 350 -5.78 5.91 -21.79
CA GLU A 350 -4.89 6.83 -22.51
C GLU A 350 -5.68 7.92 -23.26
N THR A 351 -6.82 7.55 -23.84
CA THR A 351 -7.72 8.51 -24.51
C THR A 351 -8.17 9.63 -23.57
N TYR A 352 -8.32 9.34 -22.28
CA TYR A 352 -8.74 10.28 -21.26
C TYR A 352 -7.58 10.95 -20.51
N ALA A 353 -6.35 10.45 -20.69
CA ALA A 353 -5.15 10.98 -20.03
C ALA A 353 -4.55 12.22 -20.71
N HIS A 354 -5.16 12.71 -21.79
CA HIS A 354 -4.64 13.87 -22.52
C HIS A 354 -4.42 15.09 -21.60
N PRO A 355 -3.27 15.77 -21.66
CA PRO A 355 -2.91 16.86 -20.75
C PRO A 355 -3.93 18.01 -20.66
N SER A 356 -4.68 18.27 -21.76
CA SER A 356 -5.71 19.32 -21.80
C SER A 356 -6.99 18.96 -21.06
N ASN A 357 -7.24 17.68 -20.81
CA ASN A 357 -8.42 17.24 -20.10
C ASN A 357 -8.30 17.61 -18.62
N ASN A 358 -9.39 18.01 -18.00
CA ASN A 358 -9.43 18.38 -16.58
C ASN A 358 -10.70 17.83 -15.90
N GLY A 359 -11.04 16.59 -16.19
CA GLY A 359 -12.20 15.93 -15.62
C GLY A 359 -11.88 15.07 -14.40
N ARG A 360 -12.92 14.48 -13.81
CA ARG A 360 -12.82 13.49 -12.73
C ARG A 360 -12.03 12.25 -13.12
N TRP A 361 -11.97 11.91 -14.40
CA TRP A 361 -11.18 10.81 -14.93
C TRP A 361 -9.70 10.93 -14.60
N HIS A 362 -9.13 12.13 -14.68
CA HIS A 362 -7.72 12.38 -14.34
C HIS A 362 -7.40 11.99 -12.92
N GLN A 363 -8.31 12.25 -11.96
CA GLN A 363 -8.10 11.84 -10.58
C GLN A 363 -8.12 10.31 -10.45
N ASN A 364 -9.04 9.65 -11.14
CA ASN A 364 -9.16 8.20 -11.10
C ASN A 364 -7.99 7.51 -11.82
N ILE A 365 -7.54 8.05 -12.97
CA ILE A 365 -6.33 7.58 -13.66
C ILE A 365 -5.10 7.77 -12.77
N ALA A 366 -4.96 8.93 -12.13
CA ALA A 366 -3.87 9.19 -11.19
C ALA A 366 -3.83 8.16 -10.05
N LEU A 367 -4.98 7.86 -9.45
CA LEU A 367 -5.11 6.84 -8.41
C LEU A 367 -4.78 5.44 -8.94
N PHE A 368 -5.26 5.11 -10.14
CA PHE A 368 -4.97 3.82 -10.78
C PHE A 368 -3.47 3.63 -10.98
N VAL A 369 -2.81 4.58 -11.62
CA VAL A 369 -1.35 4.56 -11.84
C VAL A 369 -0.59 4.47 -10.52
N GLN A 370 -0.93 5.30 -9.52
CA GLN A 370 -0.28 5.26 -8.20
C GLN A 370 -0.43 3.89 -7.53
N HIS A 371 -1.61 3.30 -7.58
CA HIS A 371 -1.84 1.99 -6.96
C HIS A 371 -1.17 0.86 -7.73
N CYS A 372 -1.21 0.87 -9.07
CA CYS A 372 -0.50 -0.09 -9.90
C CYS A 372 1.00 -0.07 -9.61
N VAL A 373 1.64 1.10 -9.66
CA VAL A 373 3.06 1.26 -9.39
C VAL A 373 3.41 0.86 -7.94
N ARG A 374 2.59 1.26 -6.97
CA ARG A 374 2.78 0.87 -5.56
C ARG A 374 2.75 -0.65 -5.36
N TYR A 375 1.79 -1.34 -5.97
CA TYR A 375 1.68 -2.80 -5.82
C TYR A 375 2.73 -3.53 -6.62
N PHE A 376 3.07 -3.04 -7.80
CA PHE A 376 4.18 -3.56 -8.60
C PHE A 376 5.50 -3.53 -7.82
N ARG A 377 5.85 -2.38 -7.24
CA ARG A 377 7.04 -2.27 -6.38
C ARG A 377 7.00 -3.22 -5.19
N LYS A 378 5.84 -3.33 -4.53
CA LYS A 378 5.69 -4.28 -3.42
C LYS A 378 5.89 -5.72 -3.86
N ARG A 379 5.43 -6.06 -5.05
CA ARG A 379 5.60 -7.39 -5.62
C ARG A 379 7.06 -7.66 -5.98
N CYS A 380 7.72 -6.72 -6.64
CA CYS A 380 9.14 -6.83 -6.98
C CYS A 380 10.06 -6.90 -5.74
N ALA A 381 9.73 -6.15 -4.68
CA ALA A 381 10.48 -6.14 -3.43
C ALA A 381 10.16 -7.31 -2.48
N SER A 382 9.19 -8.14 -2.82
CA SER A 382 8.75 -9.23 -1.93
C SER A 382 9.70 -10.43 -2.03
N LYS A 383 10.62 -10.55 -1.09
CA LYS A 383 11.43 -11.77 -0.85
C LYS A 383 10.70 -12.80 0.03
N ARG A 384 9.36 -12.80 0.05
CA ARG A 384 8.60 -13.35 1.18
C ARG A 384 8.47 -14.87 1.20
N HIS A 385 8.52 -15.53 0.06
CA HIS A 385 8.39 -16.98 0.00
C HIS A 385 9.23 -17.55 -1.16
N VAL A 386 9.78 -18.73 -0.95
CA VAL A 386 10.51 -19.50 -1.96
C VAL A 386 9.61 -19.82 -3.17
N ASP A 387 8.29 -19.89 -2.92
CA ASP A 387 7.26 -20.24 -3.92
C ASP A 387 6.66 -19.02 -4.63
N ASP A 388 7.11 -17.79 -4.35
CA ASP A 388 6.67 -16.60 -5.10
C ASP A 388 7.20 -16.70 -6.53
N ILE A 389 6.31 -16.77 -7.52
CA ILE A 389 6.68 -16.67 -8.93
C ILE A 389 7.19 -15.23 -9.16
N PRO A 390 8.51 -15.05 -9.32
CA PRO A 390 9.07 -13.73 -9.56
C PRO A 390 8.61 -13.25 -10.94
N LEU A 391 8.32 -11.95 -11.05
CA LEU A 391 8.12 -11.35 -12.37
C LEU A 391 9.41 -11.46 -13.17
N SER A 392 9.31 -11.98 -14.40
CA SER A 392 10.44 -12.02 -15.33
C SER A 392 10.89 -10.58 -15.66
N PRO A 393 12.13 -10.37 -16.07
CA PRO A 393 12.61 -9.07 -16.55
C PRO A 393 11.70 -8.49 -17.66
N GLU A 394 11.27 -9.31 -18.59
CA GLU A 394 10.40 -8.94 -19.73
C GLU A 394 9.01 -8.49 -19.22
N ALA A 395 8.43 -9.23 -18.27
CA ALA A 395 7.15 -8.85 -17.67
C ALA A 395 7.24 -7.54 -16.89
N LYS A 396 8.36 -7.29 -16.20
CA LYS A 396 8.62 -6.02 -15.51
C LYS A 396 8.72 -4.87 -16.52
N GLU A 397 9.48 -5.05 -17.57
CA GLU A 397 9.66 -4.03 -18.60
C GLU A 397 8.36 -3.75 -19.35
N ARG A 398 7.58 -4.78 -19.70
CA ARG A 398 6.26 -4.63 -20.31
C ARG A 398 5.33 -3.82 -19.42
N PHE A 399 5.25 -4.15 -18.13
CA PHE A 399 4.44 -3.37 -17.16
C PHE A 399 4.88 -1.91 -17.10
N VAL A 400 6.19 -1.65 -17.04
CA VAL A 400 6.72 -0.27 -16.99
C VAL A 400 6.37 0.47 -18.27
N ARG A 401 6.58 -0.12 -19.44
CA ARG A 401 6.20 0.49 -20.74
C ARG A 401 4.71 0.80 -20.81
N CYS A 402 3.87 -0.13 -20.36
CA CYS A 402 2.42 0.07 -20.28
C CYS A 402 2.05 1.25 -19.38
N MET A 403 2.58 1.31 -18.16
CA MET A 403 2.29 2.42 -17.24
C MET A 403 2.84 3.77 -17.72
N MET A 404 3.97 3.79 -18.40
CA MET A 404 4.55 5.02 -18.95
C MET A 404 3.66 5.69 -20.01
N ARG A 405 2.76 4.95 -20.67
CA ARG A 405 1.76 5.52 -21.60
C ARG A 405 0.80 6.49 -20.90
N LEU A 406 0.49 6.24 -19.62
CA LEU A 406 -0.34 7.15 -18.81
C LEU A 406 0.49 8.17 -18.03
N ILE A 407 1.70 7.78 -17.63
CA ILE A 407 2.59 8.62 -16.83
C ILE A 407 3.14 9.78 -17.68
N ASP A 408 3.61 9.51 -18.89
CA ASP A 408 4.21 10.53 -19.76
C ASP A 408 3.25 11.69 -20.04
N PRO A 409 2.04 11.51 -20.58
CA PRO A 409 1.09 12.61 -20.72
C PRO A 409 0.65 13.20 -19.38
N GLY A 410 0.56 12.39 -18.34
CA GLY A 410 0.18 12.82 -16.99
C GLY A 410 1.17 13.81 -16.37
N MET A 411 2.45 13.74 -16.72
CA MET A 411 3.47 14.68 -16.25
C MET A 411 3.17 16.12 -16.69
N TYR A 412 2.52 16.30 -17.82
CA TYR A 412 2.14 17.63 -18.38
C TYR A 412 0.68 18.01 -18.13
N SER A 413 -0.05 17.20 -17.36
CA SER A 413 -1.46 17.45 -17.08
C SER A 413 -1.69 18.78 -16.37
N LYS A 414 -2.75 19.50 -16.79
CA LYS A 414 -3.25 20.67 -16.07
C LYS A 414 -3.74 20.32 -14.66
N ASN A 415 -4.15 19.06 -14.44
CA ASN A 415 -4.53 18.57 -13.12
C ASN A 415 -3.28 18.33 -12.26
N GLY A 416 -3.05 19.19 -11.26
CA GLY A 416 -1.86 19.13 -10.40
C GLY A 416 -1.71 17.81 -9.63
N LYS A 417 -2.83 17.14 -9.26
CA LYS A 417 -2.78 15.83 -8.60
C LYS A 417 -2.28 14.75 -9.55
N PHE A 418 -2.75 14.75 -10.80
CA PHE A 418 -2.29 13.77 -11.79
C PHE A 418 -0.83 14.03 -12.16
N ARG A 419 -0.42 15.27 -12.35
CA ARG A 419 0.97 15.65 -12.63
C ARG A 419 1.91 15.17 -11.52
N MET A 420 1.56 15.45 -10.25
CA MET A 420 2.38 15.02 -9.11
C MET A 420 2.41 13.48 -8.98
N ALA A 421 1.28 12.82 -9.19
CA ALA A 421 1.20 11.36 -9.20
C ALA A 421 2.13 10.76 -10.25
N SER A 422 2.09 11.27 -11.47
CA SER A 422 2.91 10.82 -12.59
C SER A 422 4.40 11.01 -12.32
N SER A 423 4.81 12.18 -11.82
CA SER A 423 6.21 12.45 -11.45
C SER A 423 6.73 11.45 -10.40
N VAL A 424 5.96 11.25 -9.33
CA VAL A 424 6.34 10.30 -8.27
C VAL A 424 6.37 8.86 -8.79
N CYS A 425 5.42 8.48 -9.65
CA CYS A 425 5.36 7.13 -10.22
C CYS A 425 6.52 6.87 -11.18
N ALA A 426 6.92 7.83 -12.01
CA ALA A 426 8.12 7.73 -12.85
C ALA A 426 9.36 7.44 -12.00
N GLY A 427 9.60 8.24 -10.94
CA GLY A 427 10.70 8.00 -10.02
C GLY A 427 10.64 6.62 -9.35
N GLN A 428 9.44 6.15 -9.01
CA GLN A 428 9.28 4.82 -8.41
C GLN A 428 9.54 3.67 -9.40
N LEU A 429 9.16 3.81 -10.65
CA LEU A 429 9.43 2.81 -11.70
C LEU A 429 10.90 2.80 -12.09
N ALA A 430 11.57 3.96 -12.08
CA ALA A 430 12.99 4.09 -12.36
C ALA A 430 13.87 3.27 -11.38
N TYR A 431 13.44 3.04 -10.14
CA TYR A 431 14.13 2.12 -9.23
C TYR A 431 14.06 0.65 -9.66
N THR A 432 13.03 0.26 -10.41
CA THR A 432 12.79 -1.15 -10.77
C THR A 432 13.32 -1.46 -12.17
N CYS A 433 13.10 -0.53 -13.10
CA CYS A 433 13.50 -0.66 -14.51
C CYS A 433 14.06 0.68 -15.00
N PRO A 434 15.28 1.07 -14.59
CA PRO A 434 15.87 2.36 -14.94
C PRO A 434 15.98 2.54 -16.46
N ALA A 435 16.39 1.51 -17.20
CA ALA A 435 16.55 1.54 -18.65
C ALA A 435 15.25 1.88 -19.42
N ALA A 436 14.10 1.51 -18.89
CA ALA A 436 12.82 1.78 -19.53
C ALA A 436 12.26 3.19 -19.23
N VAL A 437 12.73 3.84 -18.15
CA VAL A 437 12.17 5.10 -17.66
C VAL A 437 13.13 6.28 -17.85
N LEU A 438 14.37 6.13 -17.41
CA LEU A 438 15.31 7.26 -17.34
C LEU A 438 15.60 7.91 -18.69
N PRO A 439 15.86 7.17 -19.79
CA PRO A 439 16.14 7.80 -21.08
C PRO A 439 15.01 8.74 -21.52
N LYS A 440 13.75 8.32 -21.35
CA LYS A 440 12.57 9.14 -21.69
C LYS A 440 12.47 10.39 -20.82
N VAL A 441 12.69 10.24 -19.52
CA VAL A 441 12.66 11.37 -18.57
C VAL A 441 13.76 12.37 -18.89
N MET A 442 14.95 11.89 -19.22
CA MET A 442 16.11 12.72 -19.53
C MET A 442 15.90 13.49 -20.84
N THR A 443 15.45 12.83 -21.90
CA THR A 443 15.13 13.49 -23.17
C THR A 443 14.07 14.58 -22.97
N ARG A 444 12.99 14.28 -22.25
CA ARG A 444 11.94 15.26 -21.96
C ARG A 444 12.41 16.43 -21.11
N PHE A 445 13.29 16.17 -20.18
CA PHE A 445 13.88 17.22 -19.35
C PHE A 445 14.74 18.15 -20.19
N GLN A 446 15.58 17.60 -21.05
CA GLN A 446 16.41 18.37 -21.96
C GLN A 446 15.58 19.20 -22.93
N GLU A 447 14.58 18.60 -23.60
CA GLU A 447 13.65 19.31 -24.47
C GLU A 447 12.95 20.48 -23.74
N ALA A 448 12.56 20.28 -22.47
CA ALA A 448 11.88 21.33 -21.69
C ALA A 448 12.82 22.49 -21.31
N ILE A 449 14.11 22.25 -21.12
CA ILE A 449 15.09 23.29 -20.83
C ILE A 449 15.45 24.05 -22.10
N GLU A 450 15.71 23.35 -23.20
CA GLU A 450 16.24 23.95 -24.42
C GLU A 450 15.16 24.66 -25.25
N HIS A 451 13.95 24.13 -25.28
CA HIS A 451 12.92 24.55 -26.26
C HIS A 451 11.62 25.05 -25.64
N SER A 452 11.42 24.90 -24.32
CA SER A 452 10.12 25.26 -23.75
C SER A 452 9.99 26.75 -23.45
N THR A 453 9.05 27.39 -24.12
CA THR A 453 8.59 28.74 -23.77
C THR A 453 7.51 28.76 -22.68
N ALA A 454 7.03 27.59 -22.27
CA ALA A 454 5.94 27.44 -21.32
C ALA A 454 6.44 27.04 -19.94
N THR A 455 6.33 27.92 -18.96
CA THR A 455 6.80 27.73 -17.58
C THR A 455 6.23 26.47 -16.91
N HIS A 456 5.01 26.06 -17.26
CA HIS A 456 4.40 24.84 -16.70
C HIS A 456 5.08 23.56 -17.19
N GLN A 457 5.65 23.53 -18.41
CA GLN A 457 6.40 22.37 -18.91
C GLN A 457 7.74 22.23 -18.18
N LEU A 458 8.44 23.33 -17.99
CA LEU A 458 9.68 23.35 -17.23
C LEU A 458 9.45 22.91 -15.77
N SER A 459 8.42 23.44 -15.10
CA SER A 459 8.04 23.01 -13.75
C SER A 459 7.72 21.52 -13.68
N ALA A 460 7.05 20.97 -14.68
CA ALA A 460 6.76 19.55 -14.76
C ALA A 460 8.04 18.72 -14.91
N ALA A 461 8.92 19.11 -15.83
CA ALA A 461 10.20 18.46 -16.07
C ALA A 461 11.10 18.47 -14.82
N LEU A 462 11.20 19.61 -14.12
CA LEU A 462 11.91 19.73 -12.85
C LEU A 462 11.35 18.80 -11.77
N SER A 463 10.03 18.69 -11.67
CA SER A 463 9.36 17.81 -10.70
C SER A 463 9.66 16.33 -10.97
N VAL A 464 9.64 15.92 -12.23
CA VAL A 464 9.95 14.54 -12.63
C VAL A 464 11.43 14.23 -12.41
N MET A 465 12.32 15.15 -12.83
CA MET A 465 13.76 14.99 -12.62
C MET A 465 14.09 14.87 -11.13
N THR A 466 13.52 15.72 -10.28
CA THR A 466 13.65 15.62 -8.81
C THR A 466 13.24 14.25 -8.28
N SER A 467 12.17 13.66 -8.82
CA SER A 467 11.70 12.33 -8.41
C SER A 467 12.59 11.20 -8.93
N CYS A 468 13.22 11.37 -10.08
CA CYS A 468 14.06 10.38 -10.75
C CYS A 468 15.55 10.51 -10.40
N LEU A 469 15.97 11.59 -9.73
CA LEU A 469 17.37 11.86 -9.44
C LEU A 469 18.04 10.71 -8.69
N ARG A 470 17.46 10.28 -7.58
CA ARG A 470 18.06 9.20 -6.79
C ARG A 470 18.10 7.85 -7.51
N PRO A 471 17.03 7.34 -8.17
CA PRO A 471 17.15 6.16 -8.99
C PRO A 471 18.15 6.31 -10.14
N MET A 472 18.31 7.50 -10.70
CA MET A 472 19.32 7.78 -11.72
C MET A 472 20.74 7.57 -11.15
N LEU A 473 21.04 8.10 -9.97
CA LEU A 473 22.35 7.97 -9.33
C LEU A 473 22.67 6.53 -8.88
N LEU A 474 21.64 5.70 -8.66
CA LEU A 474 21.77 4.31 -8.23
C LEU A 474 21.69 3.31 -9.39
N ALA A 475 21.35 3.75 -10.59
CA ALA A 475 21.22 2.87 -11.74
C ALA A 475 22.59 2.37 -12.20
N PRO A 476 22.70 1.09 -12.58
CA PRO A 476 23.93 0.57 -13.16
C PRO A 476 24.23 1.28 -14.49
N MET A 477 25.49 1.42 -14.81
CA MET A 477 25.98 2.18 -15.98
C MET A 477 25.47 1.61 -17.31
N ASP A 478 25.24 0.30 -17.38
CA ASP A 478 24.68 -0.37 -18.56
C ASP A 478 23.23 0.04 -18.87
N ALA A 479 22.50 0.53 -17.88
CA ALA A 479 21.17 1.08 -18.10
C ALA A 479 21.15 2.35 -18.98
N PHE A 480 22.31 2.99 -19.19
CA PHE A 480 22.48 4.22 -19.97
C PHE A 480 23.19 3.98 -21.31
N GLN A 481 23.57 2.75 -21.62
CA GLN A 481 24.33 2.42 -22.86
C GLN A 481 23.53 2.51 -24.15
N CYS A 482 22.29 2.97 -24.13
CA CYS A 482 21.50 3.25 -25.35
C CYS A 482 21.96 4.53 -26.10
N GLY A 483 23.25 4.76 -26.22
CA GLY A 483 23.94 5.56 -27.22
C GLY A 483 23.76 7.08 -27.22
N THR A 484 22.79 7.65 -26.52
CA THR A 484 22.46 9.07 -26.58
C THR A 484 22.47 9.80 -25.25
N VAL A 485 22.61 9.07 -24.15
CA VAL A 485 22.53 9.64 -22.79
C VAL A 485 23.88 9.45 -22.08
N PRO A 486 24.54 10.54 -21.63
CA PRO A 486 25.79 10.47 -20.92
C PRO A 486 25.65 9.76 -19.56
N PRO A 487 26.74 9.32 -18.95
CA PRO A 487 26.75 8.77 -17.60
C PRO A 487 26.05 9.68 -16.60
N PRO A 488 25.45 9.14 -15.52
CA PRO A 488 24.69 9.93 -14.54
C PRO A 488 25.46 11.11 -13.95
N ALA A 489 26.78 10.96 -13.77
CA ALA A 489 27.66 12.01 -13.26
C ALA A 489 27.75 13.22 -14.21
N ASP A 490 28.06 12.96 -15.47
CA ASP A 490 28.18 14.01 -16.48
C ASP A 490 26.83 14.67 -16.75
N TYR A 491 25.77 13.87 -16.74
CA TYR A 491 24.43 14.39 -16.91
C TYR A 491 23.99 15.28 -15.73
N LEU A 492 24.35 14.91 -14.50
CA LEU A 492 24.02 15.72 -13.33
C LEU A 492 24.65 17.11 -13.39
N ALA A 493 25.94 17.20 -13.77
CA ALA A 493 26.61 18.48 -13.94
C ALA A 493 25.89 19.35 -14.97
N ALA A 494 25.56 18.79 -16.15
CA ALA A 494 24.79 19.48 -17.18
C ALA A 494 23.39 19.93 -16.72
N VAL A 495 22.69 19.08 -15.93
CA VAL A 495 21.38 19.43 -15.35
C VAL A 495 21.48 20.59 -14.36
N LEU A 496 22.50 20.59 -13.51
CA LEU A 496 22.70 21.64 -12.52
C LEU A 496 23.01 22.98 -13.18
N ASP A 497 23.91 22.99 -14.15
CA ASP A 497 24.27 24.18 -14.90
C ASP A 497 23.07 24.72 -15.70
N ALA A 498 22.39 23.88 -16.46
CA ALA A 498 21.22 24.25 -17.26
C ALA A 498 20.03 24.78 -16.42
N THR A 499 19.96 24.43 -15.13
CA THR A 499 18.89 24.89 -14.25
C THR A 499 19.20 26.16 -13.46
N LEU A 500 20.45 26.61 -13.41
CA LEU A 500 20.84 27.86 -12.74
C LEU A 500 20.02 29.07 -13.16
N PRO A 501 19.75 29.32 -14.48
CA PRO A 501 18.89 30.42 -14.93
C PRO A 501 17.42 30.29 -14.47
N GLY A 502 17.05 29.16 -13.88
CA GLY A 502 15.74 28.92 -13.34
C GLY A 502 15.52 29.53 -11.96
N ILE A 503 16.55 30.03 -11.30
CA ILE A 503 16.43 30.85 -10.09
C ILE A 503 16.08 32.26 -10.53
N ASP A 504 14.77 32.59 -10.51
CA ASP A 504 14.23 33.82 -11.04
C ASP A 504 13.29 34.44 -9.99
N ALA A 505 13.62 35.66 -9.55
CA ALA A 505 12.82 36.39 -8.56
C ALA A 505 11.38 36.68 -9.04
N ASN A 506 11.16 36.72 -10.37
CA ASN A 506 9.86 37.00 -10.96
C ASN A 506 8.97 35.74 -11.13
N ASP A 507 9.54 34.53 -11.04
CA ASP A 507 8.81 33.27 -11.16
C ASP A 507 9.10 32.35 -9.95
N SER A 508 8.30 32.55 -8.90
CA SER A 508 8.43 31.78 -7.66
C SER A 508 8.19 30.27 -7.84
N HIS A 509 7.36 29.87 -8.83
CA HIS A 509 7.10 28.46 -9.10
C HIS A 509 8.30 27.78 -9.76
N LYS A 510 8.94 28.43 -10.70
CA LYS A 510 10.14 27.98 -11.36
C LYS A 510 11.29 27.88 -10.36
N THR A 511 11.54 28.95 -9.63
CA THR A 511 12.54 28.99 -8.56
C THR A 511 12.37 27.88 -7.53
N LEU A 512 11.12 27.68 -7.03
CA LEU A 512 10.84 26.60 -6.08
C LEU A 512 11.08 25.20 -6.68
N GLY A 513 10.82 25.02 -7.97
CA GLY A 513 11.13 23.79 -8.71
C GLY A 513 12.62 23.49 -8.72
N VAL A 514 13.43 24.50 -9.05
CA VAL A 514 14.90 24.41 -9.08
C VAL A 514 15.46 24.17 -7.66
N VAL A 515 15.01 24.93 -6.67
CA VAL A 515 15.44 24.74 -5.27
C VAL A 515 15.11 23.34 -4.76
N ARG A 516 13.97 22.79 -5.13
CA ARG A 516 13.63 21.38 -4.78
C ARG A 516 14.54 20.37 -5.46
N LEU A 517 14.91 20.60 -6.70
CA LEU A 517 15.88 19.77 -7.41
C LEU A 517 17.23 19.82 -6.69
N TYR A 518 17.70 21.01 -6.34
CA TYR A 518 18.98 21.20 -5.64
C TYR A 518 18.97 20.58 -4.24
N ALA A 519 17.90 20.78 -3.48
CA ALA A 519 17.71 20.10 -2.18
C ALA A 519 17.72 18.57 -2.31
N SER A 520 17.18 18.04 -3.41
CA SER A 520 17.25 16.60 -3.70
C SER A 520 18.67 16.15 -4.03
N VAL A 521 19.42 16.94 -4.78
CA VAL A 521 20.85 16.67 -5.06
C VAL A 521 21.62 16.61 -3.75
N VAL A 522 21.56 17.68 -2.94
CA VAL A 522 22.28 17.77 -1.66
C VAL A 522 21.91 16.63 -0.70
N SER A 523 20.62 16.28 -0.61
CA SER A 523 20.17 15.21 0.27
C SER A 523 20.61 13.80 -0.18
N ASN A 524 21.01 13.64 -1.43
CA ASN A 524 21.56 12.40 -1.97
C ASN A 524 23.10 12.46 -2.11
N PHE A 525 23.72 13.50 -1.61
CA PHE A 525 25.16 13.72 -1.74
C PHE A 525 25.99 12.59 -1.13
N GLY A 526 25.55 12.00 -0.01
CA GLY A 526 26.17 10.82 0.56
C GLY A 526 26.22 9.59 -0.37
N VAL A 527 25.33 9.53 -1.36
CA VAL A 527 25.35 8.49 -2.41
C VAL A 527 26.45 8.78 -3.44
N LEU A 528 26.74 10.08 -3.64
CA LEU A 528 27.80 10.56 -4.55
C LEU A 528 29.18 10.54 -3.89
N ALA A 529 29.21 10.70 -2.57
CA ALA A 529 30.40 10.83 -1.75
C ALA A 529 30.75 9.56 -0.96
N ASP A 530 30.10 8.43 -1.21
CA ASP A 530 30.45 7.18 -0.53
C ASP A 530 31.83 6.72 -1.05
N PRO A 531 32.90 6.99 -0.31
CA PRO A 531 34.23 6.66 -0.74
C PRO A 531 34.41 5.15 -0.60
N GLY A 532 34.45 4.45 -1.70
CA GLY A 532 35.37 3.34 -1.78
C GLY A 532 36.77 3.96 -1.55
N GLU A 533 37.41 3.56 -0.56
CA GLU A 533 38.66 3.92 0.14
C GLU A 533 39.64 4.92 -0.50
N ASP A 534 39.56 5.29 -1.78
CA ASP A 534 40.42 6.25 -2.44
C ASP A 534 39.68 7.07 -3.52
N GLY A 535 39.31 8.28 -3.24
CA GLY A 535 39.23 9.31 -4.29
C GLY A 535 37.86 9.68 -4.86
N ALA A 536 36.70 9.31 -4.27
CA ALA A 536 35.38 9.72 -4.79
C ALA A 536 35.08 11.24 -4.72
N CYS A 537 35.88 12.00 -3.96
CA CYS A 537 35.87 13.47 -4.02
C CYS A 537 36.39 14.02 -5.36
N GLU A 538 37.21 13.26 -6.09
CA GLU A 538 37.72 13.68 -7.41
C GLU A 538 36.64 13.57 -8.52
N SER A 539 35.56 12.82 -8.29
CA SER A 539 34.51 12.60 -9.29
C SER A 539 33.59 13.80 -9.50
N PHE A 540 33.54 14.77 -8.60
CA PHE A 540 32.68 15.96 -8.69
C PHE A 540 33.38 17.28 -8.28
N PRO A 541 34.53 17.63 -8.86
CA PRO A 541 35.16 18.91 -8.58
C PRO A 541 34.27 20.10 -8.93
N PHE A 542 33.51 19.99 -10.01
CA PHE A 542 32.52 20.98 -10.47
C PHE A 542 31.52 21.36 -9.37
N PHE A 543 31.04 20.41 -8.58
CA PHE A 543 30.03 20.67 -7.56
C PHE A 543 30.48 21.66 -6.49
N TRP A 544 31.73 21.51 -6.00
CA TRP A 544 32.29 22.34 -4.93
C TRP A 544 32.91 23.62 -5.42
N SER A 545 33.64 23.56 -6.55
CA SER A 545 34.42 24.70 -7.03
C SER A 545 33.62 25.68 -7.90
N GLU A 546 32.59 25.22 -8.58
CA GLU A 546 31.86 26.01 -9.56
C GLU A 546 30.39 26.16 -9.23
N TRP A 547 29.66 25.03 -9.05
CA TRP A 547 28.20 25.06 -8.93
C TRP A 547 27.72 25.66 -7.60
N ILE A 548 28.28 25.27 -6.46
CA ILE A 548 27.83 25.81 -5.15
C ILE A 548 28.04 27.33 -5.11
N PRO A 549 29.24 27.87 -5.46
CA PRO A 549 29.42 29.32 -5.55
C PRO A 549 28.38 29.98 -6.48
N ALA A 550 28.16 29.45 -7.68
CA ALA A 550 27.21 30.01 -8.63
C ALA A 550 25.77 30.03 -8.14
N VAL A 551 25.36 29.08 -7.28
CA VAL A 551 24.04 29.09 -6.63
C VAL A 551 23.93 30.19 -5.58
N PHE A 552 25.00 30.48 -4.84
CA PHE A 552 24.99 31.54 -3.82
C PHE A 552 25.13 32.93 -4.41
N ASP A 553 25.69 33.08 -5.60
CA ASP A 553 25.84 34.35 -6.33
C ASP A 553 24.53 34.79 -7.02
N ARG A 554 23.51 33.92 -7.10
CA ARG A 554 22.18 34.18 -7.66
C ARG A 554 21.14 34.51 -6.60
#